data_f56d12b92b22c2f5f922e4431bc949f6
#
_entry.id   f56d12b92b22c2f5f922e4431bc949f6
#
_cell.length_a   1.000
_cell.length_b   1.000
_cell.length_c   1.000
_cell.angle_alpha   90.00
_cell.angle_beta   90.00
_cell.angle_gamma   90.00
#
_symmetry.space_group_name_H-M   'P 1'
#
loop_
_entity.id
_entity.type
_entity.pdbx_description
1 polymer ?
#
loop_
_entity_poly.entity_id
_entity_poly.type
_entity_poly.pdbx_seq_one_letter_code
_entity_poly.pdbx_strand_id
1 'polypeptide(L)'
;KYVPNKKEKYMCAKHKKFFTESLIQWRKEIIKSNNESAALSNLDDNSASADIVDQASSYTEKTVEMRASNRRRKLVNKIDQALKKIKDGTYGYCEETGEPIGLKRLIARPIATLCIEAQERHEKEEKIYVAD
;
A
#
# COMPACT_ATOMS: atom_id res chain seq x y z
N LYS A 1 -20.55 7.67 11.28
CA LYS A 1 -19.80 6.95 10.25
C LYS A 1 -19.56 5.52 10.69
N TYR A 2 -19.93 4.56 9.85
CA TYR A 2 -19.82 3.13 10.20
C TYR A 2 -18.36 2.71 10.37
N VAL A 3 -18.08 1.99 11.46
CA VAL A 3 -16.79 1.35 11.70
C VAL A 3 -17.07 -0.12 12.07
N PRO A 4 -16.37 -1.08 11.46
CA PRO A 4 -16.57 -2.48 11.79
C PRO A 4 -16.31 -2.77 13.27
N ASN A 5 -17.13 -3.62 13.89
CA ASN A 5 -16.94 -3.98 15.28
C ASN A 5 -16.97 -5.50 15.46
N LYS A 6 -16.47 -5.97 16.60
CA LYS A 6 -16.34 -7.40 16.89
C LYS A 6 -17.67 -8.10 17.16
N LYS A 7 -18.74 -7.35 17.41
CA LYS A 7 -20.06 -7.91 17.67
C LYS A 7 -20.70 -8.46 16.41
N GLU A 8 -20.26 -7.98 15.24
CA GLU A 8 -20.74 -8.46 13.96
C GLU A 8 -19.93 -9.66 13.51
N LYS A 9 -20.53 -10.51 12.66
CA LYS A 9 -19.82 -11.65 12.09
C LYS A 9 -18.62 -11.18 11.28
N TYR A 10 -17.46 -11.80 11.50
CA TYR A 10 -16.22 -11.42 10.80
C TYR A 10 -16.38 -11.55 9.30
N MET A 11 -15.99 -10.52 8.57
CA MET A 11 -16.15 -10.40 7.12
C MET A 11 -17.59 -10.55 6.64
N CYS A 12 -18.55 -10.05 7.42
CA CYS A 12 -19.92 -9.91 6.96
C CYS A 12 -20.01 -8.88 5.84
N ALA A 13 -21.16 -8.77 5.19
CA ALA A 13 -21.35 -7.85 4.08
C ALA A 13 -20.98 -6.40 4.43
N LYS A 14 -21.29 -5.96 5.64
CA LYS A 14 -20.95 -4.61 6.12
C LYS A 14 -19.44 -4.40 6.22
N HIS A 15 -18.71 -5.39 6.74
CA HIS A 15 -17.25 -5.35 6.82
C HIS A 15 -16.63 -5.27 5.42
N LYS A 16 -17.07 -6.14 4.52
CA LYS A 16 -16.59 -6.15 3.14
C LYS A 16 -16.82 -4.82 2.43
N LYS A 17 -18.00 -4.24 2.62
CA LYS A 17 -18.33 -2.94 2.03
C LYS A 17 -17.43 -1.84 2.58
N PHE A 18 -17.24 -1.82 3.90
CA PHE A 18 -16.37 -0.81 4.55
C PHE A 18 -14.94 -0.89 3.99
N PHE A 19 -14.35 -2.08 3.94
CA PHE A 19 -12.99 -2.24 3.44
C PHE A 19 -12.88 -1.97 1.94
N THR A 20 -13.89 -2.35 1.16
CA THR A 20 -13.92 -2.04 -0.28
C THR A 20 -13.91 -0.54 -0.51
N GLU A 21 -14.75 0.20 0.17
CA GLU A 21 -14.82 1.66 0.04
C GLU A 21 -13.53 2.33 0.49
N SER A 22 -12.95 1.87 1.62
CA SER A 22 -11.69 2.40 2.13
C SER A 22 -10.54 2.16 1.15
N LEU A 23 -10.44 0.96 0.59
CA LEU A 23 -9.41 0.61 -0.38
C LEU A 23 -9.55 1.40 -1.68
N ILE A 24 -10.76 1.54 -2.19
CA ILE A 24 -11.03 2.33 -3.41
C ILE A 24 -10.65 3.79 -3.21
N GLN A 25 -11.05 4.37 -2.08
CA GLN A 25 -10.73 5.76 -1.76
C GLN A 25 -9.21 5.98 -1.66
N TRP A 26 -8.52 5.09 -0.95
CA TRP A 26 -7.07 5.15 -0.81
C TRP A 26 -6.37 5.01 -2.16
N ARG A 27 -6.84 4.08 -2.98
CA ARG A 27 -6.32 3.89 -4.35
C ARG A 27 -6.40 5.17 -5.17
N LYS A 28 -7.56 5.84 -5.13
CA LYS A 28 -7.75 7.11 -5.84
C LYS A 28 -6.79 8.19 -5.36
N GLU A 29 -6.58 8.29 -4.06
CA GLU A 29 -5.65 9.26 -3.47
C GLU A 29 -4.22 9.02 -3.91
N ILE A 30 -3.78 7.77 -3.95
CA ILE A 30 -2.43 7.40 -4.37
C ILE A 30 -2.22 7.73 -5.85
N ILE A 31 -3.17 7.36 -6.71
CA ILE A 31 -3.09 7.61 -8.14
C ILE A 31 -3.06 9.11 -8.42
N LYS A 32 -3.90 9.88 -7.74
CA LYS A 32 -3.92 11.34 -7.86
C LYS A 32 -2.57 11.95 -7.48
N SER A 33 -2.03 11.53 -6.33
CA SER A 33 -0.72 11.98 -5.86
C SER A 33 0.39 11.64 -6.86
N ASN A 34 0.37 10.42 -7.41
CA ASN A 34 1.37 9.99 -8.38
C ASN A 34 1.29 10.81 -9.69
N ASN A 35 0.08 11.11 -10.16
CA ASN A 35 -0.12 11.92 -11.36
C ASN A 35 0.31 13.38 -11.15
N GLU A 36 0.06 13.95 -9.99
CA GLU A 36 0.50 15.29 -9.63
C GLU A 36 2.02 15.38 -9.60
N SER A 37 2.69 14.40 -9.00
CA SER A 37 4.16 14.34 -8.97
C SER A 37 4.74 14.19 -10.36
N ALA A 38 4.15 13.37 -11.22
CA ALA A 38 4.58 13.21 -12.60
C ALA A 38 4.44 14.51 -13.40
N ALA A 39 3.36 15.26 -13.19
CA ALA A 39 3.13 16.54 -13.85
C ALA A 39 4.18 17.57 -13.43
N LEU A 40 4.53 17.61 -12.14
CA LEU A 40 5.57 18.50 -11.64
C LEU A 40 6.95 18.15 -12.20
N SER A 41 7.28 16.86 -12.28
CA SER A 41 8.52 16.41 -12.89
C SER A 41 8.64 16.81 -14.35
N ASN A 42 7.54 16.71 -15.10
CA ASN A 42 7.51 17.11 -16.52
C ASN A 42 7.69 18.61 -16.68
N LEU A 43 7.14 19.42 -15.78
CA LEU A 43 7.37 20.87 -15.78
C LEU A 43 8.83 21.23 -15.54
N ASP A 44 9.49 20.52 -14.60
CA ASP A 44 10.90 20.71 -14.33
C ASP A 44 11.77 20.33 -15.54
N ASP A 45 11.39 19.28 -16.26
CA ASP A 45 12.10 18.89 -17.49
C ASP A 45 12.05 19.94 -18.58
N ASN A 46 10.98 20.73 -18.61
CA ASN A 46 10.80 21.79 -19.61
C ASN A 46 11.47 23.09 -19.21
N SER A 47 11.95 23.23 -17.99
CA SER A 47 12.68 24.41 -17.59
C SER A 47 14.12 24.31 -18.08
N ALA A 48 14.49 25.21 -18.93
CA ALA A 48 15.83 25.23 -19.51
C ALA A 48 16.89 25.54 -18.48
N SER A 49 17.81 24.71 -18.21
CA SER A 49 18.76 24.95 -17.46
C SER A 49 19.94 24.81 -17.57
N ALA A 50 20.58 25.08 -17.06
CA ALA A 50 21.30 25.39 -16.04
C ALA A 50 22.67 24.79 -16.13
N ASP A 51 23.45 24.95 -15.15
CA ASP A 51 24.79 24.43 -15.13
C ASP A 51 24.80 22.93 -14.75
N ILE A 52 25.98 22.33 -14.78
CA ILE A 52 26.18 20.91 -14.52
C ILE A 52 25.74 20.53 -13.10
N VAL A 53 25.90 21.43 -12.14
CA VAL A 53 25.51 21.18 -10.74
C VAL A 53 24.00 21.08 -10.61
N ASP A 54 23.25 21.97 -11.28
CA ASP A 54 21.79 21.94 -11.28
C ASP A 54 21.26 20.69 -12.00
N GLN A 55 21.93 20.26 -13.08
CA GLN A 55 21.57 19.03 -13.78
C GLN A 55 21.77 17.80 -12.88
N ALA A 56 22.86 17.73 -12.12
CA ALA A 56 23.13 16.63 -11.19
C ALA A 56 22.11 16.60 -10.06
N SER A 57 21.76 17.76 -9.48
CA SER A 57 20.73 17.86 -8.44
C SER A 57 19.36 17.43 -8.98
N SER A 58 19.01 17.89 -10.18
CA SER A 58 17.77 17.53 -10.85
C SER A 58 17.68 16.01 -11.10
N TYR A 59 18.79 15.40 -11.54
CA TYR A 59 18.85 13.95 -11.73
C TYR A 59 18.61 13.19 -10.43
N THR A 60 19.22 13.62 -9.32
CA THR A 60 19.04 13.01 -8.01
C THR A 60 17.58 13.12 -7.55
N GLU A 61 16.96 14.28 -7.72
CA GLU A 61 15.56 14.52 -7.39
C GLU A 61 14.63 13.62 -8.21
N LYS A 62 14.89 13.47 -9.50
CA LYS A 62 14.14 12.59 -10.38
C LYS A 62 14.27 11.12 -9.96
N THR A 63 15.46 10.69 -9.56
CA THR A 63 15.69 9.32 -9.08
C THR A 63 14.90 9.05 -7.82
N VAL A 64 14.89 9.98 -6.86
CA VAL A 64 14.10 9.89 -5.63
C VAL A 64 12.61 9.83 -5.96
N GLU A 65 12.13 10.67 -6.87
CA GLU A 65 10.73 10.69 -7.29
C GLU A 65 10.34 9.41 -8.01
N MET A 66 11.21 8.85 -8.85
CA MET A 66 10.95 7.56 -9.50
C MET A 66 10.80 6.44 -8.50
N ARG A 67 11.63 6.41 -7.46
CA ARG A 67 11.51 5.42 -6.38
C ARG A 67 10.20 5.57 -5.62
N ALA A 68 9.81 6.81 -5.32
CA ALA A 68 8.52 7.09 -4.67
C ALA A 68 7.36 6.67 -5.55
N SER A 69 7.42 6.98 -6.85
CA SER A 69 6.40 6.58 -7.83
C SER A 69 6.28 5.06 -7.92
N ASN A 70 7.41 4.35 -7.95
CA ASN A 70 7.41 2.88 -7.99
C ASN A 70 6.80 2.29 -6.73
N ARG A 71 7.07 2.86 -5.55
CA ARG A 71 6.44 2.42 -4.29
C ARG A 71 4.94 2.61 -4.32
N ARG A 72 4.46 3.76 -4.85
CA ARG A 72 3.03 4.03 -5.00
C ARG A 72 2.37 3.00 -5.93
N ARG A 73 3.01 2.66 -7.04
CA ARG A 73 2.51 1.64 -7.99
C ARG A 73 2.42 0.27 -7.33
N LYS A 74 3.43 -0.14 -6.56
CA LYS A 74 3.41 -1.39 -5.81
C LYS A 74 2.28 -1.41 -4.79
N LEU A 75 2.04 -0.27 -4.12
CA LEU A 75 0.97 -0.13 -3.15
C LEU A 75 -0.40 -0.25 -3.83
N VAL A 76 -0.58 0.37 -5.00
CA VAL A 76 -1.81 0.23 -5.80
C VAL A 76 -2.04 -1.23 -6.19
N ASN A 77 -0.98 -1.95 -6.59
CA ASN A 77 -1.09 -3.37 -6.90
C ASN A 77 -1.54 -4.20 -5.68
N LYS A 78 -1.03 -3.89 -4.50
CA LYS A 78 -1.45 -4.55 -3.26
C LYS A 78 -2.90 -4.26 -2.93
N ILE A 79 -3.35 -3.02 -3.17
CA ILE A 79 -4.77 -2.63 -3.00
C ILE A 79 -5.64 -3.42 -3.97
N ASP A 80 -5.23 -3.53 -5.23
CA ASP A 80 -5.97 -4.29 -6.24
C ASP A 80 -6.08 -5.77 -5.87
N GLN A 81 -5.00 -6.35 -5.33
CA GLN A 81 -5.00 -7.72 -4.82
C GLN A 81 -5.97 -7.88 -3.64
N ALA A 82 -6.00 -6.91 -2.73
CA ALA A 82 -6.92 -6.93 -1.59
C ALA A 82 -8.38 -6.85 -2.07
N LEU A 83 -8.67 -6.00 -3.02
CA LEU A 83 -10.02 -5.88 -3.62
C LEU A 83 -10.43 -7.19 -4.28
N LYS A 84 -9.52 -7.86 -4.97
CA LYS A 84 -9.77 -9.16 -5.55
C LYS A 84 -10.08 -10.22 -4.48
N LYS A 85 -9.34 -10.20 -3.37
CA LYS A 85 -9.58 -11.12 -2.24
C LYS A 85 -10.96 -10.90 -1.62
N ILE A 86 -11.41 -9.65 -1.51
CA ILE A 86 -12.77 -9.37 -1.02
C ILE A 86 -13.79 -10.00 -1.94
N LYS A 87 -13.61 -9.89 -3.25
CA LYS A 87 -14.49 -10.47 -4.25
C LYS A 87 -14.47 -12.00 -4.20
N ASP A 88 -13.30 -12.60 -3.98
CA ASP A 88 -13.13 -14.06 -3.90
C ASP A 88 -13.53 -14.64 -2.54
N GLY A 89 -13.74 -13.81 -1.53
CA GLY A 89 -14.09 -14.25 -0.17
C GLY A 89 -12.92 -14.65 0.70
N THR A 90 -11.68 -14.34 0.30
CA THR A 90 -10.45 -14.69 1.05
C THR A 90 -9.84 -13.53 1.82
N TYR A 91 -10.38 -12.33 1.66
CA TYR A 91 -9.89 -11.14 2.35
C TYR A 91 -10.07 -11.26 3.87
N GLY A 92 -9.08 -10.79 4.60
CA GLY A 92 -9.15 -10.76 6.07
C GLY A 92 -8.56 -11.99 6.75
N TYR A 93 -8.07 -12.95 5.98
CA TYR A 93 -7.49 -14.18 6.51
C TYR A 93 -5.98 -14.23 6.17
N CYS A 94 -5.18 -14.72 7.13
CA CYS A 94 -3.74 -14.85 6.94
C CYS A 94 -3.41 -15.84 5.82
N GLU A 95 -2.54 -15.45 4.90
CA GLU A 95 -2.14 -16.31 3.78
C GLU A 95 -1.37 -17.55 4.22
N GLU A 96 -0.67 -17.48 5.37
CA GLU A 96 0.11 -18.62 5.87
C GLU A 96 -0.67 -19.54 6.79
N THR A 97 -1.45 -18.99 7.71
CA THR A 97 -2.14 -19.78 8.75
C THR A 97 -3.60 -20.00 8.48
N GLY A 98 -4.21 -19.20 7.62
CA GLY A 98 -5.65 -19.25 7.37
C GLY A 98 -6.50 -18.64 8.47
N GLU A 99 -5.88 -18.15 9.55
CA GLU A 99 -6.60 -17.54 10.66
C GLU A 99 -7.01 -16.11 10.34
N PRO A 100 -8.08 -15.58 11.00
CA PRO A 100 -8.47 -14.18 10.79
C PRO A 100 -7.35 -13.22 11.19
N ILE A 101 -7.09 -12.23 10.35
CA ILE A 101 -6.10 -11.18 10.64
C ILE A 101 -6.60 -10.28 11.77
N GLY A 102 -7.91 -10.00 11.82
CA GLY A 102 -8.54 -9.16 12.82
C GLY A 102 -8.89 -7.78 12.30
N LEU A 103 -10.05 -7.28 12.76
CA LEU A 103 -10.56 -5.99 12.31
C LEU A 103 -9.62 -4.83 12.66
N LYS A 104 -9.08 -4.84 13.85
CA LYS A 104 -8.19 -3.77 14.33
C LYS A 104 -6.96 -3.62 13.43
N ARG A 105 -6.34 -4.74 13.07
CA ARG A 105 -5.17 -4.74 12.20
C ARG A 105 -5.53 -4.32 10.77
N LEU A 106 -6.67 -4.79 10.26
CA LEU A 106 -7.14 -4.42 8.92
C LEU A 106 -7.55 -2.96 8.81
N ILE A 107 -8.13 -2.38 9.86
CA ILE A 107 -8.46 -0.96 9.88
C ILE A 107 -7.16 -0.13 9.83
N ALA A 108 -6.16 -0.54 10.58
CA ALA A 108 -4.85 0.13 10.59
C ALA A 108 -4.09 -0.08 9.27
N ARG A 109 -4.18 -1.28 8.70
CA ARG A 109 -3.47 -1.63 7.47
C ARG A 109 -4.37 -2.52 6.58
N PRO A 110 -5.20 -1.91 5.73
CA PRO A 110 -6.17 -2.66 4.91
C PRO A 110 -5.56 -3.66 3.92
N ILE A 111 -4.29 -3.50 3.58
CA ILE A 111 -3.59 -4.43 2.67
C ILE A 111 -2.86 -5.56 3.39
N ALA A 112 -3.01 -5.69 4.70
CA ALA A 112 -2.35 -6.75 5.47
C ALA A 112 -2.77 -8.14 4.96
N THR A 113 -1.79 -9.01 4.73
CA THR A 113 -2.01 -10.37 4.23
C THR A 113 -1.59 -11.43 5.25
N LEU A 114 -0.94 -11.01 6.33
CA LEU A 114 -0.44 -11.88 7.37
C LEU A 114 -0.97 -11.45 8.73
N CYS A 115 -1.28 -12.41 9.59
CA CYS A 115 -1.59 -12.11 10.98
C CYS A 115 -0.31 -11.65 11.70
N ILE A 116 -0.46 -11.11 12.91
CA ILE A 116 0.67 -10.56 13.67
C ILE A 116 1.75 -11.62 13.87
N GLU A 117 1.36 -12.83 14.25
CA GLU A 117 2.31 -13.93 14.48
C GLU A 117 3.12 -14.30 13.24
N ALA A 118 2.46 -14.39 12.08
CA ALA A 118 3.13 -14.70 10.82
C ALA A 118 4.08 -13.57 10.42
N GLN A 119 3.66 -12.31 10.61
CA GLN A 119 4.49 -11.14 10.31
C GLN A 119 5.75 -11.12 11.19
N GLU A 120 5.60 -11.39 12.47
CA GLU A 120 6.72 -11.46 13.41
C GLU A 120 7.72 -12.55 13.02
N ARG A 121 7.24 -13.73 12.58
CA ARG A 121 8.12 -14.80 12.11
C ARG A 121 8.92 -14.36 10.89
N HIS A 122 8.30 -13.72 9.93
CA HIS A 122 8.99 -13.19 8.74
C HIS A 122 10.08 -12.19 9.11
N GLU A 123 9.78 -11.28 10.03
CA GLU A 123 10.75 -10.29 10.50
C GLU A 123 11.95 -10.93 11.18
N LYS A 124 11.72 -11.98 11.98
CA LYS A 124 12.80 -12.73 12.62
C LYS A 124 13.68 -13.46 11.61
N GLU A 125 13.06 -14.07 10.60
CA GLU A 125 13.80 -14.75 9.53
C GLU A 125 14.66 -13.77 8.74
N GLU A 126 14.13 -12.60 8.42
CA GLU A 126 14.89 -11.55 7.74
C GLU A 126 16.10 -11.10 8.56
N LYS A 127 15.95 -10.94 9.87
CA LYS A 127 17.05 -10.56 10.76
C LYS A 127 18.14 -11.64 10.79
N ILE A 128 17.78 -12.90 10.79
CA ILE A 128 18.74 -14.02 10.76
C ILE A 128 19.53 -13.98 9.46
N TYR A 129 18.88 -13.79 8.33
CA TYR A 129 19.56 -13.73 7.04
C TYR A 129 20.47 -12.51 6.91
N VAL A 130 20.10 -11.40 7.48
CA VAL A 130 20.92 -10.17 7.45
C VAL A 130 22.12 -10.27 8.38
N ALA A 131 22.01 -11.04 9.47
CA ALA A 131 23.10 -11.24 10.43
C ALA A 131 24.23 -12.16 9.90
N ASP A 132 23.92 -12.98 8.92
CA ASP A 132 24.90 -13.84 8.27
C ASP A 132 25.64 -13.09 7.16
#